data_3e4b4c3510fd61c2b97def169562770b
#
_entry.id   3e4b4c3510fd61c2b97def169562770b
#
_cell.length_a   1.000
_cell.length_b   1.000
_cell.length_c   1.000
_cell.angle_alpha   90.00
_cell.angle_beta   90.00
_cell.angle_gamma   90.00
#
_symmetry.space_group_name_H-M   'P 1'
#
loop_
_entity.id
_entity.type
_entity.pdbx_description
1 polymer ?
#
loop_
_entity_poly.entity_id
_entity_poly.type
_entity_poly.pdbx_seq_one_letter_code
_entity_poly.pdbx_strand_id
1 'polypeptide(L)'
;KVTPKSETSSSPEEKLLRSIFGEKATDVRDSSLKLPSGSTGVVIDVRVFNRHGIEKDERSIAIERAEIESVQEDKKVEEEILNRNIKQRAINLLNGQSINKQFKDLKPGTTLNQNDFEKLSLKDLWKVPLQNQELNNDLEKLKTQFDNAYEDIKLRFEDKVGKIQQGDDLLPTVMKVVKVFVAVKRRLMP
;
A
#
# COMPACT_ATOMS: atom_id res chain seq x y z
N LYS A 1 32.82 -6.21 2.79
CA LYS A 1 33.20 -5.42 1.63
C LYS A 1 32.14 -5.58 0.54
N VAL A 2 31.59 -4.49 0.04
CA VAL A 2 30.70 -4.48 -1.11
C VAL A 2 31.44 -3.85 -2.27
N THR A 3 31.66 -4.62 -3.30
CA THR A 3 32.30 -4.16 -4.54
C THR A 3 31.24 -3.82 -5.56
N PRO A 4 31.27 -2.66 -6.21
CA PRO A 4 30.38 -2.39 -7.33
C PRO A 4 30.68 -3.39 -8.45
N LYS A 5 29.63 -3.91 -9.11
CA LYS A 5 29.81 -4.65 -10.36
C LYS A 5 30.31 -3.65 -11.41
N SER A 6 31.55 -3.79 -11.83
CA SER A 6 32.11 -2.99 -12.90
C SER A 6 31.45 -3.33 -14.23
N GLU A 7 31.27 -2.35 -15.05
CA GLU A 7 31.20 -2.36 -16.52
C GLU A 7 29.88 -2.45 -17.24
N THR A 8 28.77 -2.92 -16.69
CA THR A 8 27.65 -3.24 -17.60
C THR A 8 26.54 -2.20 -17.68
N SER A 9 26.57 -1.15 -16.89
CA SER A 9 25.41 -0.25 -16.86
C SER A 9 25.76 1.19 -16.58
N SER A 10 26.57 1.79 -17.47
CA SER A 10 26.55 3.25 -17.53
C SER A 10 25.20 3.72 -18.05
N SER A 11 24.61 4.73 -17.39
CA SER A 11 23.36 5.33 -17.84
C SER A 11 23.52 5.87 -19.28
N PRO A 12 22.43 5.99 -20.05
CA PRO A 12 22.48 6.56 -21.39
C PRO A 12 23.16 7.95 -21.40
N GLU A 13 22.93 8.74 -20.34
CA GLU A 13 23.51 10.07 -20.17
C GLU A 13 25.03 9.99 -19.91
N GLU A 14 25.49 9.01 -19.15
CA GLU A 14 26.90 8.77 -18.88
C GLU A 14 27.64 8.30 -20.14
N LYS A 15 27.00 7.45 -20.95
CA LYS A 15 27.52 7.06 -22.27
C LYS A 15 27.65 8.25 -23.20
N LEU A 16 26.66 9.15 -23.18
CA LEU A 16 26.67 10.38 -23.95
C LEU A 16 27.78 11.32 -23.49
N LEU A 17 27.94 11.53 -22.18
CA LEU A 17 29.00 12.34 -21.60
C LEU A 17 30.40 11.79 -21.95
N ARG A 18 30.59 10.47 -21.84
CA ARG A 18 31.86 9.82 -22.25
C ARG A 18 32.13 9.98 -23.73
N SER A 19 31.11 9.92 -24.57
CA SER A 19 31.22 10.16 -26.01
C SER A 19 31.61 11.59 -26.33
N ILE A 20 31.11 12.57 -25.58
CA ILE A 20 31.37 13.99 -25.80
C ILE A 20 32.75 14.40 -25.28
N PHE A 21 33.13 13.93 -24.12
CA PHE A 21 34.38 14.34 -23.44
C PHE A 21 35.58 13.43 -23.73
N GLY A 22 35.41 12.37 -24.51
CA GLY A 22 36.53 11.50 -24.93
C GLY A 22 37.30 10.83 -23.82
N GLU A 23 36.66 10.60 -22.67
CA GLU A 23 37.32 9.99 -21.53
C GLU A 23 37.75 8.55 -21.81
N LYS A 24 39.05 8.31 -21.75
CA LYS A 24 39.60 6.97 -21.70
C LYS A 24 39.10 6.26 -20.42
N ALA A 25 38.41 5.17 -20.60
CA ALA A 25 37.75 4.37 -19.59
C ALA A 25 38.77 3.68 -18.67
N THR A 26 39.44 4.38 -17.75
CA THR A 26 40.52 3.73 -17.04
C THR A 26 40.65 3.98 -15.56
N ASP A 27 39.84 4.72 -14.91
CA ASP A 27 39.96 4.76 -13.46
C ASP A 27 38.74 4.14 -12.78
N VAL A 28 38.69 2.80 -12.79
CA VAL A 28 37.87 2.06 -11.85
C VAL A 28 38.47 2.25 -10.45
N ARG A 29 38.13 3.37 -9.81
CA ARG A 29 38.41 3.54 -8.38
C ARG A 29 37.63 2.48 -7.61
N ASP A 30 38.30 1.73 -6.74
CA ASP A 30 37.66 0.82 -5.80
C ASP A 30 36.77 1.65 -4.83
N SER A 31 35.51 1.89 -5.22
CA SER A 31 34.52 2.57 -4.42
C SER A 31 33.78 1.62 -3.48
N SER A 32 34.38 0.47 -3.16
CA SER A 32 33.73 -0.50 -2.29
C SER A 32 33.49 0.05 -0.89
N LEU A 33 32.28 -0.13 -0.41
CA LEU A 33 31.92 0.15 0.98
C LEU A 33 32.61 -0.87 1.89
N LYS A 34 33.32 -0.37 2.89
CA LYS A 34 34.01 -1.17 3.90
C LYS A 34 33.44 -0.80 5.27
N LEU A 35 33.23 -1.79 6.10
CA LEU A 35 32.94 -1.56 7.51
C LEU A 35 34.24 -1.04 8.18
N PRO A 36 34.14 0.00 9.06
CA PRO A 36 35.32 0.50 9.79
C PRO A 36 36.04 -0.62 10.55
N SER A 37 37.37 -0.51 10.64
CA SER A 37 38.19 -1.49 11.36
C SER A 37 37.74 -1.59 12.82
N GLY A 38 37.62 -2.80 13.34
CA GLY A 38 37.18 -3.07 14.71
C GLY A 38 35.65 -3.08 14.92
N SER A 39 34.85 -2.81 13.88
CA SER A 39 33.40 -2.94 13.94
C SER A 39 32.99 -4.28 13.37
N THR A 40 32.18 -5.02 14.15
CA THR A 40 31.52 -6.26 13.70
C THR A 40 30.02 -6.12 13.91
N GLY A 41 29.22 -6.71 13.04
CA GLY A 41 27.77 -6.64 13.17
C GLY A 41 27.07 -7.67 12.27
N VAL A 42 25.80 -7.89 12.56
CA VAL A 42 24.93 -8.77 11.79
C VAL A 42 24.00 -7.92 10.96
N VAL A 43 23.91 -8.21 9.67
CA VAL A 43 22.95 -7.54 8.77
C VAL A 43 21.54 -7.98 9.13
N ILE A 44 20.68 -7.02 9.47
CA ILE A 44 19.29 -7.27 9.88
C ILE A 44 18.35 -7.06 8.70
N ASP A 45 18.61 -6.03 7.90
CA ASP A 45 17.75 -5.68 6.77
C ASP A 45 18.58 -5.08 5.64
N VAL A 46 18.09 -5.22 4.41
CA VAL A 46 18.70 -4.66 3.21
C VAL A 46 17.59 -4.07 2.36
N ARG A 47 17.60 -2.75 2.16
CA ARG A 47 16.70 -2.04 1.25
C ARG A 47 17.44 -1.63 -0.01
N VAL A 48 16.78 -1.85 -1.14
CA VAL A 48 17.32 -1.53 -2.46
C VAL A 48 16.45 -0.48 -3.10
N PHE A 49 17.03 0.64 -3.48
CA PHE A 49 16.40 1.73 -4.19
C PHE A 49 16.93 1.75 -5.61
N ASN A 50 16.06 1.67 -6.58
CA ASN A 50 16.42 1.67 -8.00
C ASN A 50 15.92 2.95 -8.64
N ARG A 51 16.74 3.55 -9.51
CA ARG A 51 16.32 4.67 -10.33
C ARG A 51 15.21 4.24 -11.29
N HIS A 52 14.32 5.17 -11.58
CA HIS A 52 13.26 5.00 -12.58
C HIS A 52 13.83 4.56 -13.95
N GLY A 53 13.20 3.56 -14.57
CA GLY A 53 13.56 3.09 -15.91
C GLY A 53 14.78 2.16 -15.99
N ILE A 54 15.33 1.71 -14.85
CA ILE A 54 16.42 0.74 -14.80
C ILE A 54 15.86 -0.67 -14.57
N GLU A 55 16.49 -1.64 -15.21
CA GLU A 55 16.18 -3.06 -15.02
C GLU A 55 16.40 -3.48 -13.58
N LYS A 56 15.38 -4.11 -12.98
CA LYS A 56 15.36 -4.47 -11.56
C LYS A 56 15.93 -5.86 -11.37
N ASP A 57 16.73 -6.03 -10.34
CA ASP A 57 17.26 -7.34 -9.92
C ASP A 57 16.14 -8.18 -9.28
N GLU A 58 16.30 -9.51 -9.27
CA GLU A 58 15.38 -10.44 -8.61
C GLU A 58 15.11 -10.08 -7.14
N ARG A 59 16.12 -9.59 -6.42
CA ARG A 59 15.97 -9.16 -5.04
C ARG A 59 15.15 -7.89 -4.91
N SER A 60 15.33 -6.92 -5.80
CA SER A 60 14.50 -5.70 -5.84
C SER A 60 13.04 -6.04 -6.10
N ILE A 61 12.78 -6.95 -7.03
CA ILE A 61 11.44 -7.43 -7.35
C ILE A 61 10.83 -8.15 -6.15
N ALA A 62 11.60 -8.95 -5.42
CA ALA A 62 11.13 -9.64 -4.23
C ALA A 62 10.76 -8.66 -3.10
N ILE A 63 11.56 -7.60 -2.89
CA ILE A 63 11.27 -6.54 -1.91
C ILE A 63 10.00 -5.78 -2.31
N GLU A 64 9.88 -5.38 -3.57
CA GLU A 64 8.67 -4.68 -4.06
C GLU A 64 7.41 -5.53 -3.91
N ARG A 65 7.49 -6.83 -4.21
CA ARG A 65 6.35 -7.74 -4.01
C ARG A 65 5.95 -7.81 -2.54
N ALA A 66 6.90 -7.93 -1.63
CA ALA A 66 6.62 -7.96 -0.20
C ALA A 66 6.01 -6.63 0.29
N GLU A 67 6.47 -5.48 -0.22
CA GLU A 67 5.90 -4.17 0.10
C GLU A 67 4.46 -4.03 -0.46
N ILE A 68 4.22 -4.46 -1.70
CA ILE A 68 2.87 -4.45 -2.30
C ILE A 68 1.93 -5.37 -1.53
N GLU A 69 2.39 -6.55 -1.11
CA GLU A 69 1.60 -7.48 -0.31
C GLU A 69 1.21 -6.87 1.03
N SER A 70 2.15 -6.20 1.72
CA SER A 70 1.86 -5.47 2.96
C SER A 70 0.82 -4.37 2.74
N VAL A 71 0.93 -3.59 1.66
CA VAL A 71 -0.05 -2.55 1.33
C VAL A 71 -1.42 -3.14 0.97
N GLN A 72 -1.45 -4.35 0.37
CA GLN A 72 -2.71 -5.08 0.12
C GLN A 72 -3.36 -5.56 1.40
N GLU A 73 -2.59 -6.02 2.38
CA GLU A 73 -3.10 -6.40 3.70
C GLU A 73 -3.67 -5.19 4.43
N ASP A 74 -2.96 -4.07 4.44
CA ASP A 74 -3.45 -2.81 5.01
C ASP A 74 -4.79 -2.39 4.36
N LYS A 75 -4.89 -2.46 3.04
CA LYS A 75 -6.12 -2.17 2.31
C LYS A 75 -7.27 -3.06 2.76
N LYS A 76 -7.06 -4.37 2.88
CA LYS A 76 -8.09 -5.32 3.35
C LYS A 76 -8.58 -4.96 4.75
N VAL A 77 -7.67 -4.61 5.66
CA VAL A 77 -8.01 -4.20 7.01
C VAL A 77 -8.82 -2.89 7.01
N GLU A 78 -8.41 -1.90 6.21
CA GLU A 78 -9.16 -0.64 6.04
C GLU A 78 -10.59 -0.91 5.50
N GLU A 79 -10.73 -1.76 4.48
CA GLU A 79 -12.03 -2.15 3.91
C GLU A 79 -12.91 -2.88 4.93
N GLU A 80 -12.34 -3.78 5.74
CA GLU A 80 -13.09 -4.48 6.79
C GLU A 80 -13.58 -3.53 7.89
N ILE A 81 -12.73 -2.60 8.31
CA ILE A 81 -13.09 -1.58 9.32
C ILE A 81 -14.22 -0.70 8.77
N LEU A 82 -14.08 -0.22 7.51
CA LEU A 82 -15.10 0.59 6.86
C LEU A 82 -16.43 -0.17 6.78
N ASN A 83 -16.42 -1.40 6.28
CA ASN A 83 -17.60 -2.24 6.15
C ASN A 83 -18.29 -2.47 7.50
N ARG A 84 -17.52 -2.77 8.56
CA ARG A 84 -18.07 -2.98 9.91
C ARG A 84 -18.68 -1.70 10.48
N ASN A 85 -18.01 -0.57 10.33
CA ASN A 85 -18.49 0.72 10.82
C ASN A 85 -19.79 1.14 10.12
N ILE A 86 -19.79 1.08 8.79
CA ILE A 86 -20.96 1.43 7.98
C ILE A 86 -22.13 0.48 8.24
N LYS A 87 -21.87 -0.83 8.34
CA LYS A 87 -22.89 -1.81 8.71
C LYS A 87 -23.54 -1.45 10.06
N GLN A 88 -22.74 -1.10 11.07
CA GLN A 88 -23.24 -0.70 12.37
C GLN A 88 -24.09 0.57 12.32
N ARG A 89 -23.63 1.57 11.55
CA ARG A 89 -24.40 2.83 11.35
C ARG A 89 -25.70 2.58 10.61
N ALA A 90 -25.70 1.75 9.56
CA ALA A 90 -26.91 1.37 8.83
C ALA A 90 -27.90 0.60 9.74
N ILE A 91 -27.41 -0.32 10.56
CA ILE A 91 -28.23 -1.03 11.54
C ILE A 91 -28.88 -0.05 12.53
N ASN A 92 -28.13 0.91 13.05
CA ASN A 92 -28.64 1.90 13.99
C ASN A 92 -29.75 2.77 13.37
N LEU A 93 -29.66 3.09 12.08
CA LEU A 93 -30.70 3.82 11.35
C LEU A 93 -31.94 2.97 11.07
N LEU A 94 -31.76 1.69 10.80
CA LEU A 94 -32.83 0.77 10.42
C LEU A 94 -33.54 0.11 11.61
N ASN A 95 -32.91 0.11 12.77
CA ASN A 95 -33.43 -0.56 13.96
C ASN A 95 -34.76 0.09 14.42
N GLY A 96 -35.76 -0.75 14.64
CA GLY A 96 -37.07 -0.29 15.04
C GLY A 96 -37.93 0.31 13.91
N GLN A 97 -37.46 0.27 12.66
CA GLN A 97 -38.21 0.77 11.50
C GLN A 97 -39.08 -0.31 10.84
N SER A 98 -40.23 0.07 10.29
CA SER A 98 -41.12 -0.85 9.59
C SER A 98 -40.87 -0.84 8.09
N ILE A 99 -40.99 -2.01 7.48
CA ILE A 99 -40.76 -2.24 6.05
C ILE A 99 -42.08 -1.97 5.30
N ASN A 100 -42.01 -1.24 4.19
CA ASN A 100 -43.18 -0.91 3.36
C ASN A 100 -43.54 -2.04 2.38
N LYS A 101 -42.56 -2.79 1.89
CA LYS A 101 -42.78 -3.88 0.90
C LYS A 101 -42.10 -5.16 1.39
N GLN A 102 -42.54 -6.29 0.87
CA GLN A 102 -41.87 -7.57 1.13
C GLN A 102 -40.40 -7.50 0.70
N PHE A 103 -39.51 -7.86 1.61
CA PHE A 103 -38.07 -7.87 1.36
C PHE A 103 -37.48 -9.17 1.91
N LYS A 104 -36.98 -10.04 1.02
CA LYS A 104 -36.53 -11.40 1.33
C LYS A 104 -37.61 -12.16 2.15
N ASP A 105 -37.24 -12.65 3.33
CA ASP A 105 -38.10 -13.42 4.23
C ASP A 105 -39.00 -12.52 5.13
N LEU A 106 -38.83 -11.19 5.01
CA LEU A 106 -39.55 -10.23 5.85
C LEU A 106 -40.86 -9.75 5.18
N LYS A 107 -41.97 -9.82 5.89
CA LYS A 107 -43.28 -9.39 5.41
C LYS A 107 -43.46 -7.86 5.54
N PRO A 108 -44.30 -7.24 4.71
CA PRO A 108 -44.63 -5.83 4.88
C PRO A 108 -45.19 -5.54 6.27
N GLY A 109 -44.80 -4.43 6.87
CA GLY A 109 -45.17 -4.07 8.23
C GLY A 109 -44.36 -4.70 9.37
N THR A 110 -43.39 -5.56 9.06
CA THR A 110 -42.51 -6.10 10.07
C THR A 110 -41.50 -5.05 10.55
N THR A 111 -41.35 -4.92 11.87
CA THR A 111 -40.34 -4.06 12.50
C THR A 111 -39.00 -4.76 12.47
N LEU A 112 -37.99 -4.11 11.97
CA LEU A 112 -36.61 -4.65 11.89
C LEU A 112 -35.99 -4.73 13.29
N ASN A 113 -35.51 -5.91 13.64
CA ASN A 113 -34.83 -6.20 14.90
C ASN A 113 -33.36 -6.62 14.67
N GLN A 114 -32.57 -6.60 15.71
CA GLN A 114 -31.14 -6.92 15.66
C GLN A 114 -30.84 -8.31 15.05
N ASN A 115 -31.70 -9.30 15.31
CA ASN A 115 -31.56 -10.66 14.77
C ASN A 115 -31.74 -10.73 13.23
N ASP A 116 -32.52 -9.81 12.67
CA ASP A 116 -32.76 -9.75 11.23
C ASP A 116 -31.52 -9.22 10.49
N PHE A 117 -30.77 -8.31 11.12
CA PHE A 117 -29.57 -7.74 10.57
C PHE A 117 -28.37 -8.69 10.50
N GLU A 118 -28.35 -9.73 11.34
CA GLU A 118 -27.31 -10.78 11.28
C GLU A 118 -27.36 -11.56 9.97
N LYS A 119 -28.58 -11.75 9.43
CA LYS A 119 -28.83 -12.48 8.18
C LYS A 119 -28.65 -11.62 6.92
N LEU A 120 -28.59 -10.30 7.09
CA LEU A 120 -28.52 -9.37 5.99
C LEU A 120 -27.07 -8.95 5.69
N SER A 121 -26.69 -9.01 4.42
CA SER A 121 -25.42 -8.45 3.96
C SER A 121 -25.49 -6.92 3.87
N LEU A 122 -24.34 -6.23 3.84
CA LEU A 122 -24.29 -4.78 3.66
C LEU A 122 -25.04 -4.33 2.38
N LYS A 123 -24.92 -5.12 1.31
CA LYS A 123 -25.62 -4.86 0.03
C LYS A 123 -27.14 -4.95 0.17
N ASP A 124 -27.63 -5.78 1.06
CA ASP A 124 -29.06 -5.93 1.32
C ASP A 124 -29.58 -4.75 2.13
N LEU A 125 -28.81 -4.26 3.11
CA LEU A 125 -29.21 -3.12 3.94
C LEU A 125 -29.52 -1.86 3.11
N TRP A 126 -28.80 -1.65 2.01
CA TRP A 126 -29.06 -0.54 1.09
C TRP A 126 -30.37 -0.64 0.30
N LYS A 127 -30.96 -1.83 0.24
CA LYS A 127 -32.15 -2.10 -0.57
C LYS A 127 -33.43 -2.24 0.28
N VAL A 128 -33.33 -2.04 1.59
CA VAL A 128 -34.48 -2.15 2.49
C VAL A 128 -35.49 -1.06 2.18
N PRO A 129 -36.75 -1.42 1.80
CA PRO A 129 -37.80 -0.43 1.50
C PRO A 129 -38.42 0.08 2.79
N LEU A 130 -38.04 1.26 3.24
CA LEU A 130 -38.57 1.89 4.44
C LEU A 130 -39.82 2.66 4.13
N GLN A 131 -40.69 2.79 5.12
CA GLN A 131 -41.92 3.60 5.02
C GLN A 131 -41.62 5.10 5.15
N ASN A 132 -40.60 5.47 5.89
CA ASN A 132 -40.21 6.85 6.13
C ASN A 132 -39.26 7.35 5.05
N GLN A 133 -39.60 8.43 4.36
CA GLN A 133 -38.83 9.00 3.26
C GLN A 133 -37.58 9.73 3.72
N GLU A 134 -37.60 10.33 4.92
CA GLU A 134 -36.43 10.98 5.49
C GLU A 134 -35.29 9.97 5.78
N LEU A 135 -35.64 8.81 6.32
CA LEU A 135 -34.71 7.74 6.58
C LEU A 135 -34.13 7.11 5.28
N ASN A 136 -34.94 7.05 4.22
CA ASN A 136 -34.42 6.64 2.91
C ASN A 136 -33.36 7.62 2.40
N ASN A 137 -33.59 8.93 2.54
CA ASN A 137 -32.60 9.94 2.16
C ASN A 137 -31.33 9.84 2.99
N ASP A 138 -31.44 9.56 4.28
CA ASP A 138 -30.27 9.39 5.15
C ASP A 138 -29.51 8.11 4.85
N LEU A 139 -30.21 7.04 4.49
CA LEU A 139 -29.60 5.80 4.02
C LEU A 139 -28.85 6.01 2.68
N GLU A 140 -29.42 6.77 1.76
CA GLU A 140 -28.75 7.14 0.50
C GLU A 140 -27.51 8.00 0.74
N LYS A 141 -27.59 8.97 1.65
CA LYS A 141 -26.42 9.76 2.06
C LYS A 141 -25.32 8.89 2.65
N LEU A 142 -25.71 7.95 3.53
CA LEU A 142 -24.76 7.02 4.13
C LEU A 142 -24.13 6.11 3.08
N LYS A 143 -24.89 5.65 2.09
CA LYS A 143 -24.38 4.88 0.96
C LYS A 143 -23.40 5.69 0.14
N THR A 144 -23.73 6.94 -0.19
CA THR A 144 -22.83 7.83 -0.94
C THR A 144 -21.53 8.07 -0.17
N GLN A 145 -21.59 8.26 1.16
CA GLN A 145 -20.39 8.37 2.00
C GLN A 145 -19.55 7.09 1.98
N PHE A 146 -20.19 5.93 1.97
CA PHE A 146 -19.50 4.65 1.86
C PHE A 146 -18.80 4.50 0.50
N ASP A 147 -19.52 4.77 -0.59
CA ASP A 147 -19.00 4.64 -1.95
C ASP A 147 -17.79 5.58 -2.15
N ASN A 148 -17.88 6.82 -1.70
CA ASN A 148 -16.78 7.79 -1.75
C ASN A 148 -15.57 7.31 -0.91
N ALA A 149 -15.80 6.87 0.33
CA ALA A 149 -14.72 6.38 1.19
C ALA A 149 -14.05 5.12 0.63
N TYR A 150 -14.82 4.24 0.00
CA TYR A 150 -14.30 3.04 -0.64
C TYR A 150 -13.45 3.38 -1.87
N GLU A 151 -13.90 4.34 -2.66
CA GLU A 151 -13.16 4.85 -3.82
C GLU A 151 -11.85 5.54 -3.39
N ASP A 152 -11.89 6.33 -2.33
CA ASP A 152 -10.69 6.95 -1.74
C ASP A 152 -9.66 5.92 -1.27
N ILE A 153 -10.09 4.82 -0.63
CA ILE A 153 -9.20 3.72 -0.23
C ILE A 153 -8.55 3.10 -1.48
N LYS A 154 -9.34 2.88 -2.53
CA LYS A 154 -8.87 2.30 -3.78
C LYS A 154 -7.84 3.19 -4.46
N LEU A 155 -8.12 4.47 -4.59
CA LEU A 155 -7.21 5.46 -5.20
C LEU A 155 -5.91 5.58 -4.42
N ARG A 156 -5.97 5.65 -3.08
CA ARG A 156 -4.77 5.67 -2.22
C ARG A 156 -3.93 4.41 -2.37
N PHE A 157 -4.56 3.26 -2.53
CA PHE A 157 -3.86 2.01 -2.77
C PHE A 157 -3.17 2.02 -4.13
N GLU A 158 -3.87 2.41 -5.20
CA GLU A 158 -3.32 2.50 -6.55
C GLU A 158 -2.15 3.48 -6.61
N ASP A 159 -2.24 4.63 -5.95
CA ASP A 159 -1.16 5.62 -5.86
C ASP A 159 0.07 5.07 -5.10
N LYS A 160 -0.14 4.37 -3.97
CA LYS A 160 0.95 3.73 -3.23
C LYS A 160 1.65 2.65 -4.07
N VAL A 161 0.88 1.77 -4.72
CA VAL A 161 1.44 0.73 -5.60
C VAL A 161 2.18 1.36 -6.79
N GLY A 162 1.60 2.39 -7.40
CA GLY A 162 2.25 3.14 -8.47
C GLY A 162 3.61 3.73 -8.04
N LYS A 163 3.68 4.32 -6.85
CA LYS A 163 4.94 4.85 -6.30
C LYS A 163 5.98 3.76 -6.04
N ILE A 164 5.58 2.60 -5.53
CA ILE A 164 6.49 1.45 -5.32
C ILE A 164 7.04 0.96 -6.66
N GLN A 165 6.20 0.89 -7.69
CA GLN A 165 6.58 0.38 -9.00
C GLN A 165 7.38 1.38 -9.84
N GLN A 166 7.13 2.66 -9.67
CA GLN A 166 7.76 3.71 -10.45
C GLN A 166 9.28 3.79 -10.25
N GLY A 167 9.76 3.40 -9.06
CA GLY A 167 11.15 3.55 -8.67
C GLY A 167 11.42 4.92 -8.03
N ASP A 168 12.66 5.10 -7.58
CA ASP A 168 13.07 6.25 -6.78
C ASP A 168 13.71 7.35 -7.62
N ASP A 169 13.51 8.60 -7.21
CA ASP A 169 14.20 9.76 -7.77
C ASP A 169 15.61 9.82 -7.23
N LEU A 170 16.52 9.14 -7.93
CA LEU A 170 17.94 9.17 -7.63
C LEU A 170 18.66 10.18 -8.54
N LEU A 171 19.80 10.70 -8.08
CA LEU A 171 20.64 11.59 -8.87
C LEU A 171 20.96 10.95 -10.24
N PRO A 172 21.11 11.73 -11.31
CA PRO A 172 21.35 11.21 -12.67
C PRO A 172 22.50 10.23 -12.80
N THR A 173 23.53 10.38 -11.96
CA THR A 173 24.73 9.54 -11.94
C THR A 173 24.58 8.27 -11.09
N VAL A 174 23.51 8.17 -10.29
CA VAL A 174 23.27 7.05 -9.38
C VAL A 174 22.16 6.17 -9.94
N MET A 175 22.49 4.93 -10.23
CA MET A 175 21.52 3.96 -10.76
C MET A 175 20.79 3.18 -9.65
N LYS A 176 21.51 2.91 -8.57
CA LYS A 176 21.01 2.08 -7.47
C LYS A 176 21.65 2.53 -6.15
N VAL A 177 20.84 2.58 -5.11
CA VAL A 177 21.27 2.78 -3.73
C VAL A 177 20.85 1.57 -2.90
N VAL A 178 21.79 0.98 -2.19
CA VAL A 178 21.53 -0.12 -1.27
C VAL A 178 21.80 0.35 0.15
N LYS A 179 20.76 0.34 1.00
CA LYS A 179 20.89 0.59 2.44
C LYS A 179 20.97 -0.73 3.17
N VAL A 180 22.06 -0.92 3.90
CA VAL A 180 22.28 -2.10 4.72
C VAL A 180 22.16 -1.71 6.19
N PHE A 181 21.24 -2.31 6.90
CA PHE A 181 21.04 -2.10 8.32
C PHE A 181 21.82 -3.16 9.10
N VAL A 182 22.69 -2.71 9.99
CA VAL A 182 23.59 -3.60 10.75
C VAL A 182 23.31 -3.44 12.25
N ALA A 183 23.04 -4.56 12.92
CA ALA A 183 22.95 -4.60 14.38
C ALA A 183 24.33 -4.78 14.99
N VAL A 184 24.67 -3.93 15.94
CA VAL A 184 25.92 -4.02 16.70
C VAL A 184 25.57 -4.30 18.15
N LYS A 185 26.13 -5.38 18.71
CA LYS A 185 25.95 -5.73 20.12
C LYS A 185 26.85 -4.83 20.96
N ARG A 186 26.27 -4.00 21.82
CA ARG A 186 26.98 -3.17 22.80
C ARG A 186 26.67 -3.63 24.20
N ARG A 187 27.66 -3.61 25.10
CA ARG A 187 27.43 -3.74 26.53
C ARG A 187 26.83 -2.42 27.03
N LEU A 188 25.72 -2.52 27.74
CA LEU A 188 25.24 -1.41 28.54
C LEU A 188 26.13 -1.34 29.78
N MET A 189 26.78 -0.19 29.97
CA MET A 189 27.43 0.10 31.24
C MET A 189 26.40 0.70 32.18
N PRO A 190 26.43 0.36 33.49
CA PRO A 190 25.54 0.94 34.49
C PRO A 190 25.76 2.44 34.62
#